data_be753be84a3e77d371062fa7c67cc79a
#
_entry.id   be753be84a3e77d371062fa7c67cc79a
#
_cell.length_a   1.000
_cell.length_b   1.000
_cell.length_c   1.000
_cell.angle_alpha   90.00
_cell.angle_beta   90.00
_cell.angle_gamma   90.00
#
_symmetry.space_group_name_H-M   'P 1'
#
loop_
_entity.id
_entity.type
_entity.pdbx_description
1 polymer ?
#
loop_
_entity_poly.entity_id
_entity_poly.type
_entity_poly.pdbx_seq_one_letter_code
_entity_poly.pdbx_strand_id
1 'polypeptide(L)'
;MKTNRLLKGIGLVVIALAVCSCHGRRSSDKHTDTATTGVISISADESFRDIIQQEIDVFESIYIQAGILPIFTDEVDAIDLLLKDSVRLAITSRKLTDEENKYLESKKFFPKEIKIATDGIALIVNKQNSDSLISVPTLKKILTGEVTRWDQLDAHSRLGELVFVFDHTNSSTVRFAVDSICRGDSLKGNLSALKTNAAVIDYVEKTPNAIGVIGVSWVGDKSDSTQLSFSDRVTVMSVSKDEVATAQNSYKPYQAYIALGQYPLVREIYAVLTDPRSGLASGFATFLASDRGQRIILRSGVVPATQNVRIVNVKDTW
;
A
#
# COMPACT_ATOMS: atom_id res chain seq x y z
N MET A 1 49.94 -67.58 -17.15
CA MET A 1 49.30 -66.63 -18.04
C MET A 1 47.83 -66.26 -17.64
N LYS A 2 47.24 -66.79 -16.55
CA LYS A 2 45.83 -66.46 -16.14
C LYS A 2 45.72 -65.32 -15.14
N THR A 3 46.73 -64.99 -14.37
CA THR A 3 46.72 -63.94 -13.33
C THR A 3 46.76 -62.53 -13.88
N ASN A 4 47.34 -62.26 -15.01
CA ASN A 4 47.41 -60.92 -15.58
C ASN A 4 46.10 -60.41 -16.21
N ARG A 5 45.17 -61.31 -16.55
CA ARG A 5 43.84 -60.91 -17.06
C ARG A 5 42.90 -60.49 -15.93
N LEU A 6 43.01 -61.08 -14.75
CA LEU A 6 42.19 -60.74 -13.57
C LEU A 6 42.61 -59.38 -13.04
N LEU A 7 43.86 -59.05 -12.96
CA LEU A 7 44.37 -57.73 -12.52
C LEU A 7 43.91 -56.57 -13.47
N LYS A 8 43.93 -56.84 -14.79
CA LYS A 8 43.50 -55.86 -15.81
C LYS A 8 41.96 -55.62 -15.72
N GLY A 9 41.19 -56.66 -15.42
CA GLY A 9 39.71 -56.53 -15.21
C GLY A 9 39.35 -55.73 -13.97
N ILE A 10 40.05 -55.94 -12.85
CA ILE A 10 39.86 -55.24 -11.60
C ILE A 10 40.29 -53.74 -11.75
N GLY A 11 41.38 -53.47 -12.45
CA GLY A 11 41.82 -52.10 -12.73
C GLY A 11 40.78 -51.30 -13.55
N LEU A 12 40.14 -51.95 -14.54
CA LEU A 12 39.16 -51.31 -15.40
C LEU A 12 37.83 -51.02 -14.67
N VAL A 13 37.39 -51.89 -13.74
CA VAL A 13 36.19 -51.72 -12.90
C VAL A 13 36.42 -50.61 -11.88
N VAL A 14 37.61 -50.50 -11.28
CA VAL A 14 37.92 -49.40 -10.32
C VAL A 14 37.96 -48.05 -11.02
N ILE A 15 38.50 -47.98 -12.26
CA ILE A 15 38.49 -46.73 -13.04
C ILE A 15 37.05 -46.35 -13.46
N ALA A 16 36.19 -47.32 -13.82
CA ALA A 16 34.79 -47.05 -14.16
C ALA A 16 33.97 -46.55 -12.93
N LEU A 17 34.26 -47.05 -11.74
CA LEU A 17 33.62 -46.59 -10.48
C LEU A 17 34.09 -45.18 -10.06
N ALA A 18 35.35 -44.80 -10.37
CA ALA A 18 35.90 -43.49 -10.09
C ALA A 18 35.28 -42.38 -11.00
N VAL A 19 34.90 -42.72 -12.25
CA VAL A 19 34.27 -41.76 -13.17
C VAL A 19 32.81 -41.52 -12.82
N CYS A 20 32.10 -42.47 -12.21
CA CYS A 20 30.71 -42.26 -11.69
C CYS A 20 30.66 -41.42 -10.42
N SER A 21 31.76 -41.24 -9.68
CA SER A 21 31.82 -40.44 -8.45
C SER A 21 31.94 -38.92 -8.69
N CYS A 22 32.15 -38.46 -9.93
CA CYS A 22 32.23 -37.06 -10.29
C CYS A 22 30.87 -36.45 -10.71
N HIS A 23 29.73 -37.05 -10.32
CA HIS A 23 28.50 -36.28 -10.26
C HIS A 23 28.57 -35.41 -9.01
N GLY A 24 29.25 -34.26 -9.18
CA GLY A 24 29.40 -33.28 -8.14
C GLY A 24 28.06 -33.03 -7.46
N ARG A 25 28.04 -33.10 -6.13
CA ARG A 25 27.12 -32.39 -5.32
C ARG A 25 27.06 -30.96 -5.85
N ARG A 26 26.19 -30.70 -6.81
CA ARG A 26 25.73 -29.34 -7.07
C ARG A 26 25.08 -28.93 -5.78
N SER A 27 25.75 -28.05 -5.05
CA SER A 27 25.18 -27.36 -3.92
C SER A 27 23.80 -26.88 -4.33
N SER A 28 22.80 -27.26 -3.56
CA SER A 28 21.40 -26.87 -3.73
C SER A 28 21.12 -25.37 -3.41
N ASP A 29 22.14 -24.53 -3.56
CA ASP A 29 22.02 -23.06 -3.56
C ASP A 29 21.64 -22.50 -4.94
N LYS A 30 20.94 -23.28 -5.75
CA LYS A 30 20.26 -22.68 -6.89
C LYS A 30 19.03 -22.01 -6.34
N HIS A 31 19.14 -20.71 -6.16
CA HIS A 31 17.98 -19.84 -6.07
C HIS A 31 17.07 -20.18 -7.24
N THR A 32 15.87 -20.65 -6.91
CA THR A 32 14.94 -21.22 -7.89
C THR A 32 14.08 -20.17 -8.53
N ASP A 33 14.18 -18.88 -8.09
CA ASP A 33 13.40 -17.77 -8.59
C ASP A 33 14.17 -16.94 -9.64
N THR A 34 13.44 -16.47 -10.63
CA THR A 34 13.86 -15.48 -11.62
C THR A 34 12.89 -14.29 -11.55
N ALA A 35 13.08 -13.28 -12.38
CA ALA A 35 12.16 -12.13 -12.43
C ALA A 35 10.70 -12.51 -12.76
N THR A 36 10.46 -13.72 -13.30
CA THR A 36 9.14 -14.16 -13.80
C THR A 36 8.76 -15.58 -13.39
N THR A 37 9.55 -16.24 -12.56
CA THR A 37 9.30 -17.62 -12.10
C THR A 37 9.71 -17.79 -10.65
N GLY A 38 9.05 -18.68 -9.91
CA GLY A 38 9.30 -18.98 -8.51
C GLY A 38 8.15 -18.58 -7.61
N VAL A 39 8.33 -18.72 -6.30
CA VAL A 39 7.34 -18.32 -5.28
C VAL A 39 8.04 -17.47 -4.24
N ILE A 40 7.44 -16.31 -3.94
CA ILE A 40 7.92 -15.38 -2.90
C ILE A 40 6.80 -14.88 -2.02
N SER A 41 7.13 -14.50 -0.79
CA SER A 41 6.26 -13.69 0.05
C SER A 41 6.67 -12.21 -0.08
N ILE A 42 5.69 -11.34 -0.05
CA ILE A 42 5.85 -9.88 0.05
C ILE A 42 5.02 -9.36 1.20
N SER A 43 5.38 -8.22 1.78
CA SER A 43 4.53 -7.50 2.74
C SER A 43 3.93 -6.26 2.09
N ALA A 44 2.74 -5.88 2.53
CA ALA A 44 2.10 -4.66 2.07
C ALA A 44 1.22 -4.08 3.18
N ASP A 45 1.21 -2.76 3.29
CA ASP A 45 0.22 -2.06 4.11
C ASP A 45 -1.20 -2.43 3.64
N GLU A 46 -2.04 -2.78 4.60
CA GLU A 46 -3.42 -3.23 4.36
C GLU A 46 -4.24 -2.20 3.58
N SER A 47 -3.93 -0.92 3.74
CA SER A 47 -4.58 0.16 2.97
C SER A 47 -4.45 -0.03 1.46
N PHE A 48 -3.43 -0.73 0.98
CA PHE A 48 -3.17 -0.95 -0.45
C PHE A 48 -3.58 -2.34 -0.93
N ARG A 49 -4.26 -3.14 -0.08
CA ARG A 49 -4.65 -4.52 -0.39
C ARG A 49 -5.30 -4.67 -1.77
N ASP A 50 -6.33 -3.89 -2.04
CA ASP A 50 -7.12 -4.01 -3.27
C ASP A 50 -6.28 -3.74 -4.53
N ILE A 51 -5.36 -2.78 -4.45
CA ILE A 51 -4.47 -2.42 -5.57
C ILE A 51 -3.44 -3.53 -5.77
N ILE A 52 -2.77 -3.92 -4.70
CA ILE A 52 -1.66 -4.88 -4.78
C ILE A 52 -2.18 -6.28 -5.14
N GLN A 53 -3.38 -6.66 -4.69
CA GLN A 53 -3.98 -7.93 -5.11
C GLN A 53 -4.27 -7.92 -6.62
N GLN A 54 -4.81 -6.85 -7.18
CA GLN A 54 -5.03 -6.74 -8.63
C GLN A 54 -3.71 -6.79 -9.42
N GLU A 55 -2.66 -6.15 -8.91
CA GLU A 55 -1.31 -6.22 -9.52
C GLU A 55 -0.78 -7.65 -9.54
N ILE A 56 -0.93 -8.39 -8.42
CA ILE A 56 -0.54 -9.80 -8.30
C ILE A 56 -1.32 -10.64 -9.29
N ASP A 57 -2.65 -10.53 -9.32
CA ASP A 57 -3.53 -11.32 -10.19
C ASP A 57 -3.14 -11.15 -11.66
N VAL A 58 -2.86 -9.92 -12.09
CA VAL A 58 -2.42 -9.64 -13.47
C VAL A 58 -1.00 -10.14 -13.73
N PHE A 59 -0.08 -9.94 -12.77
CA PHE A 59 1.30 -10.43 -12.91
C PHE A 59 1.34 -11.94 -13.07
N GLU A 60 0.65 -12.68 -12.21
CA GLU A 60 0.59 -14.15 -12.25
C GLU A 60 -0.15 -14.67 -13.50
N SER A 61 -1.15 -13.93 -14.01
CA SER A 61 -1.81 -14.28 -15.26
C SER A 61 -0.88 -14.22 -16.48
N ILE A 62 0.13 -13.33 -16.42
CA ILE A 62 1.14 -13.16 -17.47
C ILE A 62 2.28 -14.16 -17.28
N TYR A 63 2.71 -14.34 -16.04
CA TYR A 63 3.85 -15.18 -15.66
C TYR A 63 3.36 -16.39 -14.86
N ILE A 64 2.81 -17.37 -15.57
CA ILE A 64 2.15 -18.56 -15.01
C ILE A 64 3.02 -19.43 -14.09
N GLN A 65 4.32 -19.21 -14.07
CA GLN A 65 5.28 -19.89 -13.19
C GLN A 65 5.70 -19.02 -12.00
N ALA A 66 5.09 -17.85 -11.84
CA ALA A 66 5.29 -16.97 -10.71
C ALA A 66 4.16 -17.15 -9.69
N GLY A 67 4.50 -17.15 -8.40
CA GLY A 67 3.55 -17.12 -7.29
C GLY A 67 3.96 -16.06 -6.28
N ILE A 68 3.08 -15.12 -5.96
CA ILE A 68 3.31 -14.05 -4.99
C ILE A 68 2.34 -14.22 -3.84
N LEU A 69 2.87 -14.41 -2.64
CA LEU A 69 2.11 -14.61 -1.42
C LEU A 69 2.10 -13.30 -0.61
N PRO A 70 1.05 -12.47 -0.71
CA PRO A 70 1.01 -11.20 0.00
C PRO A 70 0.69 -11.39 1.50
N ILE A 71 1.44 -10.71 2.34
CA ILE A 71 1.18 -10.54 3.78
C ILE A 71 0.67 -9.12 3.95
N PHE A 72 -0.66 -8.96 3.96
CA PHE A 72 -1.29 -7.67 4.23
C PHE A 72 -1.38 -7.45 5.74
N THR A 73 -0.74 -6.39 6.21
CA THR A 73 -0.65 -6.04 7.62
C THR A 73 -0.57 -4.51 7.78
N ASP A 74 -0.37 -4.00 8.99
CA ASP A 74 -0.10 -2.56 9.14
C ASP A 74 1.31 -2.19 8.65
N GLU A 75 1.54 -0.88 8.44
CA GLU A 75 2.79 -0.39 7.84
C GLU A 75 4.03 -0.74 8.68
N VAL A 76 3.89 -0.71 10.02
CA VAL A 76 5.01 -1.00 10.92
C VAL A 76 5.44 -2.46 10.77
N ASP A 77 4.48 -3.38 10.82
CA ASP A 77 4.75 -4.80 10.65
C ASP A 77 5.23 -5.14 9.23
N ALA A 78 4.70 -4.45 8.20
CA ALA A 78 5.15 -4.66 6.83
C ALA A 78 6.65 -4.31 6.65
N ILE A 79 7.11 -3.22 7.27
CA ILE A 79 8.52 -2.84 7.27
C ILE A 79 9.35 -3.78 8.16
N ASP A 80 8.84 -4.19 9.31
CA ASP A 80 9.54 -5.11 10.22
C ASP A 80 9.82 -6.47 9.56
N LEU A 81 8.88 -6.99 8.78
CA LEU A 81 9.09 -8.20 7.96
C LEU A 81 10.24 -8.02 6.93
N LEU A 82 10.35 -6.83 6.33
CA LEU A 82 11.45 -6.51 5.41
C LEU A 82 12.80 -6.41 6.16
N LEU A 83 12.83 -5.74 7.30
CA LEU A 83 14.05 -5.59 8.13
C LEU A 83 14.55 -6.93 8.65
N LYS A 84 13.66 -7.88 8.93
CA LYS A 84 13.98 -9.25 9.36
C LYS A 84 14.35 -10.20 8.22
N ASP A 85 14.40 -9.73 6.97
CA ASP A 85 14.61 -10.56 5.75
C ASP A 85 13.57 -11.70 5.62
N SER A 86 12.38 -11.53 6.22
CA SER A 86 11.26 -12.47 6.06
C SER A 86 10.60 -12.28 4.69
N VAL A 87 10.62 -11.07 4.17
CA VAL A 87 10.25 -10.70 2.79
C VAL A 87 11.34 -9.83 2.19
N ARG A 88 11.40 -9.75 0.86
CA ARG A 88 12.37 -8.90 0.14
C ARG A 88 11.74 -7.76 -0.65
N LEU A 89 10.43 -7.64 -0.58
CA LEU A 89 9.66 -6.54 -1.12
C LEU A 89 8.57 -6.18 -0.11
N ALA A 90 8.53 -4.91 0.26
CA ALA A 90 7.47 -4.31 1.07
C ALA A 90 6.81 -3.16 0.31
N ILE A 91 5.48 -3.06 0.41
CA ILE A 91 4.70 -1.94 -0.15
C ILE A 91 4.22 -1.08 1.02
N THR A 92 4.69 0.17 1.05
CA THR A 92 4.54 1.08 2.20
C THR A 92 4.18 2.48 1.74
N SER A 93 3.70 3.33 2.64
CA SER A 93 3.42 4.74 2.33
C SER A 93 4.54 5.70 2.72
N ARG A 94 5.69 5.18 3.09
CA ARG A 94 6.90 5.95 3.38
C ARG A 94 8.15 5.23 2.89
N LYS A 95 9.21 5.96 2.79
CA LYS A 95 10.56 5.42 2.64
C LYS A 95 11.06 4.87 3.98
N LEU A 96 12.14 4.12 3.92
CA LEU A 96 12.86 3.72 5.13
C LEU A 96 13.48 4.93 5.83
N THR A 97 13.55 4.90 7.16
CA THR A 97 14.28 5.89 7.93
C THR A 97 15.78 5.70 7.76
N ASP A 98 16.58 6.70 8.18
CA ASP A 98 18.03 6.61 8.15
C ASP A 98 18.55 5.46 9.04
N GLU A 99 17.89 5.20 10.17
CA GLU A 99 18.22 4.10 11.08
C GLU A 99 17.94 2.75 10.44
N GLU A 100 16.77 2.58 9.78
CA GLU A 100 16.39 1.37 9.05
C GLU A 100 17.34 1.10 7.88
N ASN A 101 17.71 2.14 7.13
CA ASN A 101 18.71 2.04 6.06
C ASN A 101 20.07 1.60 6.58
N LYS A 102 20.60 2.24 7.63
CA LYS A 102 21.87 1.87 8.27
C LYS A 102 21.83 0.44 8.80
N TYR A 103 20.70 0.01 9.37
CA TYR A 103 20.54 -1.36 9.84
C TYR A 103 20.64 -2.37 8.67
N LEU A 104 19.96 -2.13 7.55
CA LEU A 104 20.05 -2.99 6.37
C LEU A 104 21.45 -2.98 5.75
N GLU A 105 22.08 -1.82 5.64
CA GLU A 105 23.46 -1.68 5.15
C GLU A 105 24.47 -2.46 6.01
N SER A 106 24.29 -2.48 7.34
CA SER A 106 25.11 -3.27 8.24
C SER A 106 25.04 -4.77 7.95
N LYS A 107 23.90 -5.22 7.39
CA LYS A 107 23.65 -6.59 6.90
C LYS A 107 24.00 -6.77 5.43
N LYS A 108 24.59 -5.76 4.77
CA LYS A 108 24.93 -5.73 3.34
C LYS A 108 23.72 -5.81 2.41
N PHE A 109 22.56 -5.35 2.86
CA PHE A 109 21.41 -5.06 2.02
C PHE A 109 21.41 -3.58 1.65
N PHE A 110 21.17 -3.27 0.37
CA PHE A 110 21.10 -1.92 -0.16
C PHE A 110 19.71 -1.72 -0.75
N PRO A 111 18.75 -1.22 0.03
CA PRO A 111 17.37 -1.14 -0.39
C PRO A 111 17.20 -0.17 -1.57
N LYS A 112 16.27 -0.51 -2.46
CA LYS A 112 15.80 0.36 -3.54
C LYS A 112 14.37 0.77 -3.22
N GLU A 113 14.12 2.06 -3.19
CA GLU A 113 12.81 2.65 -2.92
C GLU A 113 12.23 3.17 -4.25
N ILE A 114 11.23 2.48 -4.75
CA ILE A 114 10.58 2.79 -6.02
C ILE A 114 9.23 3.40 -5.71
N LYS A 115 9.04 4.70 -6.01
CA LYS A 115 7.70 5.30 -5.95
C LYS A 115 6.84 4.68 -7.05
N ILE A 116 5.69 4.11 -6.66
CA ILE A 116 4.75 3.50 -7.60
C ILE A 116 3.47 4.30 -7.77
N ALA A 117 3.07 5.10 -6.76
CA ALA A 117 1.85 5.90 -6.84
C ALA A 117 1.83 7.06 -5.84
N THR A 118 0.83 7.94 -6.00
CA THR A 118 0.38 8.90 -4.98
C THR A 118 -1.08 8.61 -4.64
N ASP A 119 -1.35 8.25 -3.39
CA ASP A 119 -2.68 7.92 -2.85
C ASP A 119 -3.31 9.15 -2.18
N GLY A 120 -4.64 9.21 -2.22
CA GLY A 120 -5.43 10.14 -1.42
C GLY A 120 -5.97 9.44 -0.17
N ILE A 121 -5.89 10.11 0.97
CA ILE A 121 -6.57 9.65 2.19
C ILE A 121 -7.96 10.24 2.20
N ALA A 122 -8.97 9.39 2.06
CA ALA A 122 -10.38 9.78 2.09
C ALA A 122 -10.91 9.87 3.52
N LEU A 123 -11.65 10.91 3.81
CA LEU A 123 -12.48 11.04 4.99
C LEU A 123 -13.91 10.67 4.60
N ILE A 124 -14.51 9.79 5.36
CA ILE A 124 -15.87 9.30 5.11
C ILE A 124 -16.75 9.52 6.33
N VAL A 125 -18.02 9.87 6.06
CA VAL A 125 -19.06 10.02 7.08
C VAL A 125 -20.31 9.24 6.68
N ASN A 126 -21.20 9.01 7.65
CA ASN A 126 -22.49 8.39 7.40
C ASN A 126 -23.34 9.27 6.48
N LYS A 127 -24.19 8.66 5.65
CA LYS A 127 -25.12 9.39 4.76
C LYS A 127 -26.12 10.31 5.49
N GLN A 128 -26.40 10.03 6.75
CA GLN A 128 -27.27 10.87 7.58
C GLN A 128 -26.55 12.10 8.15
N ASN A 129 -25.21 12.14 8.03
CA ASN A 129 -24.44 13.30 8.42
C ASN A 129 -24.41 14.30 7.26
N SER A 130 -24.96 15.50 7.50
CA SER A 130 -24.99 16.60 6.52
C SER A 130 -23.64 17.30 6.36
N ASP A 131 -22.72 17.12 7.32
CA ASP A 131 -21.40 17.75 7.32
C ASP A 131 -20.45 17.00 6.39
N SER A 132 -20.32 17.50 5.17
CA SER A 132 -19.48 16.89 4.12
C SER A 132 -18.25 17.72 3.76
N LEU A 133 -18.00 18.84 4.46
CA LEU A 133 -16.88 19.74 4.25
C LEU A 133 -16.05 19.85 5.52
N ILE A 134 -14.71 19.77 5.39
CA ILE A 134 -13.82 19.93 6.53
C ILE A 134 -12.50 20.60 6.10
N SER A 135 -11.87 21.35 6.98
CA SER A 135 -10.55 21.92 6.73
C SER A 135 -9.44 21.13 7.43
N VAL A 136 -8.21 21.17 6.90
CA VAL A 136 -7.05 20.55 7.56
C VAL A 136 -6.81 21.13 8.96
N PRO A 137 -6.93 22.45 9.22
CA PRO A 137 -6.87 22.99 10.58
C PRO A 137 -7.95 22.45 11.51
N THR A 138 -9.18 22.28 11.02
CA THR A 138 -10.28 21.67 11.81
C THR A 138 -9.98 20.19 12.12
N LEU A 139 -9.47 19.44 11.14
CA LEU A 139 -9.02 18.05 11.38
C LEU A 139 -7.96 17.98 12.49
N LYS A 140 -6.98 18.89 12.47
CA LYS A 140 -5.98 18.97 13.55
C LYS A 140 -6.65 19.16 14.90
N LYS A 141 -7.61 20.10 15.05
CA LYS A 141 -8.34 20.34 16.30
C LYS A 141 -9.11 19.11 16.80
N ILE A 142 -9.70 18.35 15.88
CA ILE A 142 -10.37 17.09 16.23
C ILE A 142 -9.36 16.06 16.74
N LEU A 143 -8.27 15.86 16.00
CA LEU A 143 -7.25 14.87 16.33
C LEU A 143 -6.49 15.19 17.62
N THR A 144 -6.29 16.48 17.94
CA THR A 144 -5.65 16.92 19.18
C THR A 144 -6.63 17.03 20.36
N GLY A 145 -7.93 16.82 20.13
CA GLY A 145 -8.97 16.83 21.17
C GLY A 145 -9.47 18.21 21.57
N GLU A 146 -9.18 19.25 20.79
CA GLU A 146 -9.75 20.59 20.97
C GLU A 146 -11.22 20.63 20.55
N VAL A 147 -11.58 19.84 19.54
CA VAL A 147 -12.94 19.63 19.05
C VAL A 147 -13.29 18.16 19.27
N THR A 148 -14.33 17.92 20.04
CA THR A 148 -14.78 16.57 20.42
C THR A 148 -16.25 16.31 20.10
N ARG A 149 -16.95 17.32 19.61
CA ARG A 149 -18.39 17.26 19.33
C ARG A 149 -18.71 17.94 18.02
N TRP A 150 -19.72 17.42 17.33
CA TRP A 150 -20.20 17.98 16.06
C TRP A 150 -20.81 19.38 16.21
N ASP A 151 -21.47 19.67 17.35
CA ASP A 151 -22.04 21.00 17.62
C ASP A 151 -20.98 22.10 17.82
N GLN A 152 -19.72 21.75 18.00
CA GLN A 152 -18.60 22.70 17.96
C GLN A 152 -18.18 23.07 16.52
N LEU A 153 -18.54 22.26 15.53
CA LEU A 153 -18.32 22.52 14.11
C LEU A 153 -19.51 23.21 13.45
N ASP A 154 -20.70 22.69 13.70
CA ASP A 154 -21.98 23.29 13.31
C ASP A 154 -22.91 23.32 14.51
N ALA A 155 -23.28 24.52 14.96
CA ALA A 155 -24.16 24.72 16.11
C ALA A 155 -25.57 24.09 15.96
N HIS A 156 -25.98 23.75 14.73
CA HIS A 156 -27.25 23.07 14.44
C HIS A 156 -27.11 21.54 14.42
N SER A 157 -25.88 21.00 14.48
CA SER A 157 -25.67 19.58 14.48
C SER A 157 -26.23 18.91 15.73
N ARG A 158 -26.91 17.77 15.54
CA ARG A 158 -27.49 16.95 16.62
C ARG A 158 -26.71 15.62 16.80
N LEU A 159 -25.56 15.48 16.16
CA LEU A 159 -24.81 14.22 16.16
C LEU A 159 -24.05 13.93 17.47
N GLY A 160 -23.94 14.92 18.36
CA GLY A 160 -23.31 14.74 19.67
C GLY A 160 -21.79 14.58 19.61
N GLU A 161 -21.24 13.60 20.33
CA GLU A 161 -19.81 13.34 20.37
C GLU A 161 -19.30 12.91 19.00
N LEU A 162 -18.16 13.46 18.58
CA LEU A 162 -17.47 13.07 17.35
C LEU A 162 -16.54 11.90 17.64
N VAL A 163 -16.62 10.85 16.82
CA VAL A 163 -15.72 9.70 16.86
C VAL A 163 -14.89 9.69 15.59
N PHE A 164 -13.56 9.64 15.72
CA PHE A 164 -12.65 9.56 14.59
C PHE A 164 -12.07 8.14 14.50
N VAL A 165 -12.22 7.48 13.35
CA VAL A 165 -12.00 6.03 13.22
C VAL A 165 -10.93 5.72 12.19
N PHE A 166 -9.88 5.02 12.62
CA PHE A 166 -8.79 4.52 11.79
C PHE A 166 -8.91 3.01 11.52
N ASP A 167 -8.20 2.54 10.52
CA ASP A 167 -8.10 1.12 10.16
C ASP A 167 -7.30 0.30 11.18
N HIS A 168 -6.13 0.79 11.64
CA HIS A 168 -5.30 0.12 12.65
C HIS A 168 -4.48 1.15 13.44
N THR A 169 -4.07 0.82 14.67
CA THR A 169 -3.28 1.73 15.53
C THR A 169 -1.90 2.04 14.97
N ASN A 170 -1.28 1.10 14.26
CA ASN A 170 0.05 1.22 13.64
C ASN A 170 -0.02 1.42 12.12
N SER A 171 -1.18 1.83 11.61
CA SER A 171 -1.37 2.01 10.18
C SER A 171 -0.70 3.27 9.65
N SER A 172 -0.48 3.29 8.35
CA SER A 172 0.00 4.45 7.63
C SER A 172 -0.97 5.63 7.69
N THR A 173 -2.27 5.41 7.89
CA THR A 173 -3.28 6.47 8.06
C THR A 173 -3.11 7.18 9.40
N VAL A 174 -2.82 6.44 10.49
CA VAL A 174 -2.49 7.02 11.81
C VAL A 174 -1.17 7.79 11.73
N ARG A 175 -0.12 7.21 11.16
CA ARG A 175 1.15 7.91 10.98
C ARG A 175 0.98 9.19 10.18
N PHE A 176 0.22 9.17 9.07
CA PHE A 176 -0.09 10.36 8.30
C PHE A 176 -0.81 11.44 9.13
N ALA A 177 -1.77 11.04 9.98
CA ALA A 177 -2.47 11.96 10.86
C ALA A 177 -1.50 12.64 11.84
N VAL A 178 -0.57 11.90 12.44
CA VAL A 178 0.46 12.45 13.36
C VAL A 178 1.43 13.36 12.62
N ASP A 179 2.03 12.88 11.53
CA ASP A 179 3.14 13.57 10.87
C ASP A 179 2.68 14.75 10.03
N SER A 180 1.61 14.56 9.23
CA SER A 180 1.19 15.53 8.20
C SER A 180 0.10 16.49 8.71
N ILE A 181 -0.86 16.01 9.50
CA ILE A 181 -1.96 16.84 9.99
C ILE A 181 -1.59 17.47 11.34
N CYS A 182 -1.20 16.65 12.31
CA CYS A 182 -0.87 17.13 13.66
C CYS A 182 0.55 17.71 13.77
N ARG A 183 1.43 17.41 12.81
CA ARG A 183 2.83 17.89 12.78
C ARG A 183 3.60 17.52 14.03
N GLY A 184 3.41 16.29 14.51
CA GLY A 184 4.06 15.74 15.69
C GLY A 184 3.32 15.97 17.01
N ASP A 185 2.22 16.74 17.02
CA ASP A 185 1.37 16.84 18.21
C ASP A 185 0.68 15.49 18.48
N SER A 186 0.54 15.17 19.77
CA SER A 186 -0.07 13.90 20.19
C SER A 186 -1.55 13.85 19.86
N LEU A 187 -2.01 12.69 19.39
CA LEU A 187 -3.41 12.40 19.21
C LEU A 187 -4.11 12.27 20.57
N LYS A 188 -5.18 13.05 20.81
CA LYS A 188 -5.93 13.12 22.08
C LYS A 188 -7.43 13.13 21.92
N GLY A 189 -7.93 13.18 20.68
CA GLY A 189 -9.35 13.18 20.38
C GLY A 189 -10.04 11.87 20.79
N ASN A 190 -11.35 11.80 20.56
CA ASN A 190 -12.10 10.55 20.69
C ASN A 190 -11.80 9.67 19.46
N LEU A 191 -10.74 8.90 19.57
CA LEU A 191 -10.16 8.11 18.47
C LEU A 191 -10.42 6.64 18.69
N SER A 192 -10.78 5.93 17.64
CA SER A 192 -10.94 4.48 17.61
C SER A 192 -10.11 3.89 16.46
N ALA A 193 -9.60 2.69 16.64
CA ALA A 193 -8.95 1.93 15.58
C ALA A 193 -9.64 0.56 15.45
N LEU A 194 -9.96 0.19 14.23
CA LEU A 194 -10.50 -1.12 13.89
C LEU A 194 -9.36 -2.04 13.40
N LYS A 195 -9.64 -3.00 12.56
CA LYS A 195 -8.59 -3.91 12.07
C LYS A 195 -8.32 -3.78 10.57
N THR A 196 -9.29 -3.24 9.83
CA THR A 196 -9.23 -3.17 8.36
C THR A 196 -9.98 -1.95 7.85
N ASN A 197 -9.64 -1.50 6.64
CA ASN A 197 -10.37 -0.43 5.95
C ASN A 197 -11.84 -0.80 5.70
N ALA A 198 -12.14 -2.06 5.37
CA ALA A 198 -13.51 -2.54 5.22
C ALA A 198 -14.33 -2.37 6.51
N ALA A 199 -13.73 -2.69 7.67
CA ALA A 199 -14.37 -2.50 8.96
C ALA A 199 -14.65 -1.03 9.28
N VAL A 200 -13.79 -0.10 8.82
CA VAL A 200 -14.03 1.35 8.95
C VAL A 200 -15.27 1.76 8.16
N ILE A 201 -15.42 1.29 6.91
CA ILE A 201 -16.60 1.57 6.09
C ILE A 201 -17.86 1.03 6.78
N ASP A 202 -17.84 -0.24 7.23
CA ASP A 202 -18.96 -0.88 7.93
C ASP A 202 -19.37 -0.15 9.22
N TYR A 203 -18.39 0.39 9.93
CA TYR A 203 -18.62 1.16 11.16
C TYR A 203 -19.27 2.52 10.86
N VAL A 204 -18.70 3.27 9.92
CA VAL A 204 -19.20 4.60 9.54
C VAL A 204 -20.60 4.52 8.94
N GLU A 205 -20.90 3.49 8.13
CA GLU A 205 -22.24 3.25 7.57
C GLU A 205 -23.33 3.12 8.66
N LYS A 206 -22.96 2.63 9.85
CA LYS A 206 -23.87 2.39 10.97
C LYS A 206 -23.80 3.46 12.07
N THR A 207 -22.84 4.38 11.99
CA THR A 207 -22.52 5.32 13.08
C THR A 207 -22.54 6.76 12.55
N PRO A 208 -23.68 7.49 12.71
CA PRO A 208 -23.87 8.82 12.13
C PRO A 208 -22.84 9.87 12.58
N ASN A 209 -22.30 9.75 13.78
CA ASN A 209 -21.36 10.70 14.37
C ASN A 209 -19.88 10.33 14.14
N ALA A 210 -19.58 9.31 13.31
CA ALA A 210 -18.23 8.89 13.02
C ALA A 210 -17.66 9.58 11.78
N ILE A 211 -16.35 9.90 11.83
CA ILE A 211 -15.50 10.18 10.66
C ILE A 211 -14.54 9.03 10.52
N GLY A 212 -14.57 8.33 9.39
CA GLY A 212 -13.62 7.27 9.04
C GLY A 212 -12.49 7.77 8.16
N VAL A 213 -11.30 7.17 8.31
CA VAL A 213 -10.10 7.48 7.54
C VAL A 213 -9.63 6.24 6.80
N ILE A 214 -9.59 6.31 5.48
CA ILE A 214 -9.21 5.18 4.62
C ILE A 214 -8.48 5.65 3.35
N GLY A 215 -7.83 4.75 2.64
CA GLY A 215 -7.28 5.04 1.31
C GLY A 215 -8.38 5.25 0.27
N VAL A 216 -8.11 6.11 -0.72
CA VAL A 216 -9.11 6.45 -1.77
C VAL A 216 -9.58 5.24 -2.56
N SER A 217 -8.72 4.25 -2.77
CA SER A 217 -9.06 3.01 -3.50
C SER A 217 -10.20 2.20 -2.86
N TRP A 218 -10.47 2.40 -1.57
CA TRP A 218 -11.54 1.73 -0.83
C TRP A 218 -12.92 2.35 -1.03
N VAL A 219 -12.99 3.62 -1.45
CA VAL A 219 -14.24 4.36 -1.62
C VAL A 219 -14.67 4.53 -3.06
N GLY A 220 -13.84 4.17 -4.04
CA GLY A 220 -14.22 4.20 -5.45
C GLY A 220 -15.37 3.23 -5.76
N ASP A 221 -16.30 3.66 -6.59
CA ASP A 221 -17.32 2.76 -7.12
C ASP A 221 -16.70 1.84 -8.18
N LYS A 222 -16.53 0.58 -7.84
CA LYS A 222 -15.92 -0.44 -8.72
C LYS A 222 -16.78 -0.74 -9.97
N SER A 223 -18.06 -0.35 -9.96
CA SER A 223 -18.97 -0.51 -11.11
C SER A 223 -18.87 0.66 -12.10
N ASP A 224 -18.36 1.81 -11.66
CA ASP A 224 -18.18 2.98 -12.51
C ASP A 224 -16.88 2.90 -13.32
N SER A 225 -17.00 2.62 -14.61
CA SER A 225 -15.86 2.56 -15.55
C SER A 225 -15.17 3.92 -15.73
N THR A 226 -15.82 5.04 -15.37
CA THR A 226 -15.25 6.38 -15.45
C THR A 226 -14.42 6.75 -14.23
N GLN A 227 -14.62 6.06 -13.10
CA GLN A 227 -13.99 6.29 -11.80
C GLN A 227 -14.23 7.71 -11.25
N LEU A 228 -15.34 8.30 -11.62
CA LEU A 228 -15.77 9.64 -11.17
C LEU A 228 -16.78 9.56 -10.02
N SER A 229 -17.20 8.36 -9.62
CA SER A 229 -18.14 8.14 -8.51
C SER A 229 -17.49 7.42 -7.35
N PHE A 230 -18.02 7.67 -6.16
CA PHE A 230 -17.69 6.95 -4.94
C PHE A 230 -18.82 5.98 -4.58
N SER A 231 -18.46 4.95 -3.82
CA SER A 231 -19.42 4.00 -3.25
C SER A 231 -20.58 4.73 -2.57
N ASP A 232 -21.79 4.24 -2.79
CA ASP A 232 -23.00 4.82 -2.22
C ASP A 232 -23.26 4.42 -0.75
N ARG A 233 -22.36 3.64 -0.12
CA ARG A 233 -22.48 3.22 1.28
C ARG A 233 -22.25 4.37 2.27
N VAL A 234 -21.37 5.29 1.95
CA VAL A 234 -20.91 6.40 2.80
C VAL A 234 -20.81 7.69 1.99
N THR A 235 -20.70 8.82 2.68
CA THR A 235 -20.42 10.12 2.05
C THR A 235 -18.94 10.42 2.17
N VAL A 236 -18.25 10.66 1.03
CA VAL A 236 -16.88 11.12 1.00
C VAL A 236 -16.84 12.62 1.19
N MET A 237 -16.08 13.08 2.19
CA MET A 237 -15.95 14.49 2.52
C MET A 237 -15.05 15.23 1.53
N SER A 238 -15.33 16.51 1.32
CA SER A 238 -14.42 17.44 0.66
C SER A 238 -13.53 18.12 1.69
N VAL A 239 -12.25 18.26 1.39
CA VAL A 239 -11.24 18.78 2.32
C VAL A 239 -10.61 20.05 1.76
N SER A 240 -10.52 21.09 2.61
CA SER A 240 -9.86 22.36 2.31
C SER A 240 -8.51 22.48 3.01
N LYS A 241 -7.56 23.15 2.35
CA LYS A 241 -6.28 23.57 2.97
C LYS A 241 -6.43 24.79 3.86
N ASP A 242 -7.47 25.61 3.60
CA ASP A 242 -7.69 26.88 4.24
C ASP A 242 -8.26 26.71 5.68
N GLU A 243 -8.30 27.78 6.44
CA GLU A 243 -8.84 27.75 7.82
C GLU A 243 -10.34 27.37 7.86
N VAL A 244 -11.09 27.82 6.86
CA VAL A 244 -12.54 27.54 6.74
C VAL A 244 -12.80 26.80 5.43
N ALA A 245 -13.43 25.65 5.54
CA ALA A 245 -13.86 24.86 4.39
C ALA A 245 -15.15 25.45 3.78
N THR A 246 -15.15 25.64 2.47
CA THR A 246 -16.30 26.06 1.67
C THR A 246 -16.44 25.17 0.44
N ALA A 247 -17.57 25.20 -0.24
CA ALA A 247 -17.75 24.43 -1.46
C ALA A 247 -16.74 24.82 -2.57
N GLN A 248 -16.25 26.06 -2.54
CA GLN A 248 -15.33 26.60 -3.57
C GLN A 248 -13.86 26.24 -3.34
N ASN A 249 -13.46 26.01 -2.08
CA ASN A 249 -12.07 25.74 -1.71
C ASN A 249 -11.82 24.33 -1.17
N SER A 250 -12.83 23.47 -1.21
CA SER A 250 -12.76 22.09 -0.71
C SER A 250 -12.86 21.09 -1.86
N TYR A 251 -12.03 20.07 -1.82
CA TYR A 251 -11.92 19.08 -2.87
C TYR A 251 -12.16 17.68 -2.31
N LYS A 252 -12.85 16.82 -3.07
CA LYS A 252 -12.90 15.38 -2.82
C LYS A 252 -11.63 14.73 -3.36
N PRO A 253 -11.26 13.53 -2.89
CA PRO A 253 -10.05 12.83 -3.33
C PRO A 253 -10.18 12.20 -4.72
N TYR A 254 -10.71 12.96 -5.68
CA TYR A 254 -10.67 12.55 -7.08
C TYR A 254 -9.23 12.56 -7.59
N GLN A 255 -8.91 11.59 -8.41
CA GLN A 255 -7.58 11.41 -8.99
C GLN A 255 -7.03 12.69 -9.64
N ALA A 256 -7.89 13.44 -10.34
CA ALA A 256 -7.52 14.73 -10.94
C ALA A 256 -7.09 15.77 -9.88
N TYR A 257 -7.81 15.89 -8.78
CA TYR A 257 -7.47 16.85 -7.72
C TYR A 257 -6.25 16.44 -6.91
N ILE A 258 -6.00 15.13 -6.77
CA ILE A 258 -4.75 14.61 -6.21
C ILE A 258 -3.59 14.97 -7.14
N ALA A 259 -3.70 14.68 -8.44
CA ALA A 259 -2.64 14.94 -9.43
C ALA A 259 -2.34 16.44 -9.57
N LEU A 260 -3.34 17.32 -9.46
CA LEU A 260 -3.20 18.77 -9.50
C LEU A 260 -2.71 19.38 -8.16
N GLY A 261 -2.55 18.57 -7.12
CA GLY A 261 -2.18 19.04 -5.79
C GLY A 261 -3.26 19.88 -5.10
N GLN A 262 -4.51 19.81 -5.54
CA GLN A 262 -5.65 20.53 -4.95
C GLN A 262 -6.20 19.81 -3.71
N TYR A 263 -6.26 18.48 -3.74
CA TYR A 263 -6.63 17.69 -2.57
C TYR A 263 -5.46 17.63 -1.56
N PRO A 264 -5.67 17.97 -0.28
CA PRO A 264 -4.55 18.12 0.66
C PRO A 264 -4.07 16.83 1.33
N LEU A 265 -4.91 15.81 1.47
CA LEU A 265 -4.56 14.62 2.23
C LEU A 265 -3.99 13.55 1.29
N VAL A 266 -2.72 13.73 0.90
CA VAL A 266 -2.05 12.84 -0.05
C VAL A 266 -0.82 12.20 0.59
N ARG A 267 -0.55 10.94 0.22
CA ARG A 267 0.64 10.19 0.60
C ARG A 267 1.22 9.45 -0.60
N GLU A 268 2.50 9.15 -0.52
CA GLU A 268 3.18 8.40 -1.56
C GLU A 268 3.06 6.89 -1.29
N ILE A 269 3.13 6.05 -2.33
CA ILE A 269 3.25 4.61 -2.20
C ILE A 269 4.59 4.18 -2.78
N TYR A 270 5.33 3.42 -2.00
CA TYR A 270 6.65 2.91 -2.35
C TYR A 270 6.68 1.38 -2.37
N ALA A 271 7.37 0.84 -3.36
CA ALA A 271 7.88 -0.53 -3.35
C ALA A 271 9.31 -0.48 -2.83
N VAL A 272 9.54 -1.00 -1.63
CA VAL A 272 10.85 -1.06 -0.97
C VAL A 272 11.43 -2.46 -1.18
N LEU A 273 12.50 -2.54 -1.97
CA LEU A 273 13.10 -3.78 -2.43
C LEU A 273 14.49 -3.96 -1.81
N THR A 274 14.70 -5.05 -1.10
CA THR A 274 16.00 -5.46 -0.53
C THR A 274 16.65 -6.62 -1.28
N ASP A 275 16.03 -7.13 -2.36
CA ASP A 275 16.57 -8.25 -3.12
C ASP A 275 17.91 -7.87 -3.79
N PRO A 276 19.04 -8.50 -3.41
CA PRO A 276 20.36 -8.22 -3.99
C PRO A 276 20.50 -8.77 -5.41
N ARG A 277 19.51 -9.49 -5.90
CA ARG A 277 19.51 -10.20 -7.19
C ARG A 277 18.32 -9.76 -8.02
N SER A 278 18.31 -10.13 -9.28
CA SER A 278 17.16 -9.93 -10.17
C SER A 278 16.18 -11.11 -10.07
N GLY A 279 15.75 -11.43 -8.84
CA GLY A 279 14.77 -12.48 -8.56
C GLY A 279 13.34 -12.02 -8.77
N LEU A 280 12.36 -12.82 -8.31
CA LEU A 280 10.92 -12.57 -8.51
C LEU A 280 10.45 -11.29 -7.79
N ALA A 281 11.02 -10.97 -6.62
CA ALA A 281 10.74 -9.71 -5.92
C ALA A 281 11.10 -8.48 -6.78
N SER A 282 12.27 -8.52 -7.42
CA SER A 282 12.70 -7.46 -8.34
C SER A 282 11.86 -7.42 -9.62
N GLY A 283 11.45 -8.59 -10.13
CA GLY A 283 10.53 -8.71 -11.27
C GLY A 283 9.18 -8.08 -11.00
N PHE A 284 8.58 -8.38 -9.85
CA PHE A 284 7.29 -7.80 -9.46
C PHE A 284 7.39 -6.30 -9.18
N ALA A 285 8.44 -5.84 -8.47
CA ALA A 285 8.67 -4.41 -8.27
C ALA A 285 8.82 -3.64 -9.61
N THR A 286 9.48 -4.25 -10.59
CA THR A 286 9.59 -3.70 -11.95
C THR A 286 8.23 -3.69 -12.66
N PHE A 287 7.41 -4.72 -12.46
CA PHE A 287 6.06 -4.77 -13.02
C PHE A 287 5.16 -3.67 -12.47
N LEU A 288 5.17 -3.43 -11.15
CA LEU A 288 4.44 -2.33 -10.52
C LEU A 288 4.77 -0.97 -11.14
N ALA A 289 6.03 -0.74 -11.52
CA ALA A 289 6.48 0.50 -12.18
C ALA A 289 6.32 0.49 -13.71
N SER A 290 5.93 -0.64 -14.30
CA SER A 290 5.74 -0.78 -15.76
C SER A 290 4.44 -0.12 -16.22
N ASP A 291 4.31 0.09 -17.54
CA ASP A 291 3.07 0.62 -18.15
C ASP A 291 1.82 -0.22 -17.77
N ARG A 292 1.95 -1.54 -17.65
CA ARG A 292 0.83 -2.41 -17.26
C ARG A 292 0.44 -2.23 -15.81
N GLY A 293 1.38 -2.29 -14.89
CA GLY A 293 1.14 -2.03 -13.47
C GLY A 293 0.57 -0.62 -13.25
N GLN A 294 1.17 0.38 -13.86
CA GLN A 294 0.71 1.75 -13.72
C GLN A 294 -0.73 1.99 -14.25
N ARG A 295 -1.19 1.20 -15.23
CA ARG A 295 -2.60 1.21 -15.67
C ARG A 295 -3.55 0.59 -14.64
N ILE A 296 -3.11 -0.41 -13.89
CA ILE A 296 -3.90 -0.99 -12.79
C ILE A 296 -4.06 0.05 -11.69
N ILE A 297 -2.95 0.69 -11.30
CA ILE A 297 -2.95 1.80 -10.34
C ILE A 297 -3.88 2.93 -10.79
N LEU A 298 -3.79 3.33 -12.07
CA LEU A 298 -4.67 4.36 -12.63
C LEU A 298 -6.15 4.00 -12.48
N ARG A 299 -6.51 2.73 -12.69
CA ARG A 299 -7.89 2.24 -12.57
C ARG A 299 -8.39 2.08 -11.12
N SER A 300 -7.52 2.13 -10.15
CA SER A 300 -7.90 2.08 -8.73
C SER A 300 -8.27 3.44 -8.13
N GLY A 301 -8.24 4.52 -8.94
CA GLY A 301 -8.48 5.88 -8.47
C GLY A 301 -7.27 6.57 -7.84
N VAL A 302 -6.12 5.87 -7.79
CA VAL A 302 -4.84 6.36 -7.26
C VAL A 302 -4.00 6.94 -8.40
N VAL A 303 -3.23 7.99 -8.14
CA VAL A 303 -2.39 8.63 -9.16
C VAL A 303 -1.13 7.79 -9.39
N PRO A 304 -0.92 7.22 -10.59
CA PRO A 304 0.27 6.44 -10.89
C PRO A 304 1.53 7.32 -10.93
N ALA A 305 2.69 6.72 -10.65
CA ALA A 305 3.95 7.46 -10.60
C ALA A 305 4.48 7.85 -11.98
N THR A 306 4.20 7.06 -13.03
CA THR A 306 4.80 7.21 -14.36
C THR A 306 3.81 7.46 -15.48
N GLN A 307 2.51 7.38 -15.21
CA GLN A 307 1.47 7.68 -16.20
C GLN A 307 0.76 8.99 -15.88
N ASN A 308 0.43 9.74 -16.92
CA ASN A 308 -0.33 10.98 -16.79
C ASN A 308 -1.81 10.67 -16.53
N VAL A 309 -2.39 11.33 -15.54
CA VAL A 309 -3.83 11.35 -15.33
C VAL A 309 -4.48 12.24 -16.37
N ARG A 310 -5.50 11.72 -17.06
CA ARG A 310 -6.27 12.52 -18.02
C ARG A 310 -7.22 13.43 -17.26
N ILE A 311 -6.94 14.73 -17.27
CA ILE A 311 -7.82 15.75 -16.70
C ILE A 311 -8.85 16.13 -17.77
N VAL A 312 -10.12 15.84 -17.51
CA VAL A 312 -11.23 16.23 -18.37
C VAL A 312 -12.03 17.32 -17.65
N ASN A 313 -12.05 18.52 -18.22
CA ASN A 313 -12.98 19.56 -17.77
C ASN A 313 -14.37 19.24 -18.33
N VAL A 314 -15.26 18.75 -17.50
CA VAL A 314 -16.67 18.65 -17.84
C VAL A 314 -17.24 20.07 -17.75
N LYS A 315 -17.53 20.68 -18.90
CA LYS A 315 -18.36 21.89 -18.93
C LYS A 315 -19.78 21.41 -18.75
N ASP A 316 -20.38 21.71 -17.62
CA ASP A 316 -21.84 21.62 -17.45
C ASP A 316 -22.44 22.67 -18.38
N THR A 317 -22.94 22.22 -19.53
CA THR A 317 -23.81 23.04 -20.38
C THR A 317 -25.20 22.98 -19.75
N TRP A 318 -25.57 24.05 -19.05
CA TRP A 318 -26.94 24.33 -18.60
C TRP A 318 -27.83 24.70 -19.79
#